data_bf09ca60c69870767f3008f2fabca517
#
_entry.id   bf09ca60c69870767f3008f2fabca517
#
_cell.length_a   1.000
_cell.length_b   1.000
_cell.length_c   1.000
_cell.angle_alpha   90.00
_cell.angle_beta   90.00
_cell.angle_gamma   90.00
#
_symmetry.space_group_name_H-M   'P 1'
#
loop_
_entity.id
_entity.type
_entity.pdbx_description
1 polymer ?
#
loop_
_entity_poly.entity_id
_entity_poly.type
_entity_poly.pdbx_seq_one_letter_code
_entity_poly.pdbx_strand_id
1 'polypeptide(L)'
;MCSSDLDIYKSVNEAYLSLGTGTVDSVAESTPAVMQVDVHVRRVVDVTIPALTVTEKDTKSMPYGFADTNSSIDRAAKQIKELLPQICKAAEYENSIFSLAKALEKTQKLLNALENVIIPQYQQNIRFIAQALEEKEREDFAKLKKVKAKMDSTK
;
A
#
# COMPACT_ATOMS: atom_id res chain seq x y z
N MET A 1 14.24 -4.95 16.89
CA MET A 1 14.99 -4.73 15.63
C MET A 1 16.35 -4.09 15.88
N CYS A 2 16.48 -2.95 16.50
CA CYS A 2 17.80 -2.29 16.69
C CYS A 2 18.86 -3.10 17.46
N SER A 3 18.49 -4.01 18.37
CA SER A 3 19.48 -4.80 19.13
C SER A 3 20.04 -5.95 18.29
N SER A 4 19.22 -6.62 17.49
CA SER A 4 19.66 -7.71 16.59
C SER A 4 20.56 -7.20 15.47
N ASP A 5 20.29 -6.01 14.93
CA ASP A 5 21.14 -5.38 13.92
C ASP A 5 22.53 -5.08 14.48
N LEU A 6 22.59 -4.53 15.71
CA LEU A 6 23.86 -4.23 16.39
C LEU A 6 24.69 -5.50 16.66
N ASP A 7 24.04 -6.60 17.01
CA ASP A 7 24.74 -7.87 17.28
C ASP A 7 25.29 -8.48 15.99
N ILE A 8 24.61 -8.32 14.84
CA ILE A 8 25.14 -8.70 13.53
C ILE A 8 26.34 -7.85 13.16
N TYR A 9 26.24 -6.53 13.31
CA TYR A 9 27.38 -5.64 13.03
C TYR A 9 28.61 -5.99 13.87
N LYS A 10 28.42 -6.35 15.16
CA LYS A 10 29.52 -6.81 16.01
C LYS A 10 30.15 -8.10 15.49
N SER A 11 29.34 -9.13 15.17
CA SER A 11 29.86 -10.40 14.67
C SER A 11 30.54 -10.27 13.31
N VAL A 12 30.04 -9.43 12.42
CA VAL A 12 30.68 -9.11 11.13
C VAL A 12 31.99 -8.36 11.36
N ASN A 13 32.01 -7.38 12.25
CA ASN A 13 33.22 -6.62 12.57
C ASN A 13 34.29 -7.52 13.23
N GLU A 14 33.89 -8.44 14.12
CA GLU A 14 34.79 -9.47 14.67
C GLU A 14 35.38 -10.37 13.58
N ALA A 15 34.58 -10.73 12.57
CA ALA A 15 35.08 -11.49 11.42
C ALA A 15 36.11 -10.70 10.61
N TYR A 16 35.86 -9.43 10.32
CA TYR A 16 36.82 -8.55 9.64
C TYR A 16 38.13 -8.34 10.42
N LEU A 17 38.02 -8.19 11.74
CA LEU A 17 39.20 -8.01 12.59
C LEU A 17 40.04 -9.29 12.71
N SER A 18 39.41 -10.46 12.69
CA SER A 18 40.10 -11.75 12.87
C SER A 18 40.70 -12.32 11.59
N LEU A 19 40.06 -12.13 10.44
CA LEU A 19 40.42 -12.73 9.16
C LEU A 19 40.97 -11.73 8.14
N GLY A 20 40.75 -10.46 8.35
CA GLY A 20 41.05 -9.39 7.41
C GLY A 20 39.96 -9.22 6.33
N THR A 21 39.92 -8.02 5.74
CA THR A 21 38.90 -7.65 4.75
C THR A 21 38.93 -8.51 3.49
N GLY A 22 40.15 -8.79 2.95
CA GLY A 22 40.30 -9.56 1.71
C GLY A 22 39.78 -10.99 1.80
N THR A 23 39.97 -11.65 2.96
CA THR A 23 39.50 -13.03 3.17
C THR A 23 37.95 -13.06 3.30
N VAL A 24 37.38 -12.16 4.06
CA VAL A 24 35.91 -12.07 4.24
C VAL A 24 35.22 -11.76 2.92
N ASP A 25 35.75 -10.83 2.15
CA ASP A 25 35.20 -10.46 0.84
C ASP A 25 35.30 -11.61 -0.16
N SER A 26 36.43 -12.33 -0.18
CA SER A 26 36.62 -13.53 -1.02
C SER A 26 35.64 -14.67 -0.68
N VAL A 27 35.40 -14.89 0.62
CA VAL A 27 34.39 -15.86 1.09
C VAL A 27 32.97 -15.40 0.69
N ALA A 28 32.65 -14.13 0.81
CA ALA A 28 31.36 -13.57 0.43
C ALA A 28 31.09 -13.72 -1.08
N GLU A 29 32.07 -13.43 -1.93
CA GLU A 29 31.97 -13.58 -3.38
C GLU A 29 31.84 -15.05 -3.83
N SER A 30 32.53 -15.98 -3.14
CA SER A 30 32.46 -17.39 -3.45
C SER A 30 31.20 -18.08 -2.96
N THR A 31 30.47 -17.45 -2.05
CA THR A 31 29.26 -18.02 -1.45
C THR A 31 28.06 -17.89 -2.39
N PRO A 32 27.41 -18.99 -2.79
CA PRO A 32 26.21 -18.94 -3.62
C PRO A 32 25.04 -18.33 -2.87
N ALA A 33 24.09 -17.73 -3.59
CA ALA A 33 22.87 -17.18 -3.01
C ALA A 33 22.02 -18.29 -2.36
N VAL A 34 21.93 -18.25 -1.03
CA VAL A 34 21.18 -19.23 -0.22
C VAL A 34 19.70 -18.84 -0.06
N MET A 35 19.39 -17.56 -0.18
CA MET A 35 18.03 -17.05 -0.03
C MET A 35 17.59 -16.34 -1.29
N GLN A 36 16.32 -16.54 -1.63
CA GLN A 36 15.67 -15.86 -2.75
C GLN A 36 14.47 -15.10 -2.20
N VAL A 37 14.33 -13.85 -2.62
CA VAL A 37 13.19 -13.01 -2.27
C VAL A 37 12.31 -12.84 -3.51
N ASP A 38 11.10 -13.36 -3.45
CA ASP A 38 10.12 -13.24 -4.50
C ASP A 38 9.12 -12.14 -4.14
N VAL A 39 8.85 -11.26 -5.11
CA VAL A 39 7.91 -10.16 -4.94
C VAL A 39 6.59 -10.51 -5.60
N HIS A 40 5.54 -10.61 -4.81
CA HIS A 40 4.19 -10.83 -5.28
C HIS A 40 3.35 -9.56 -5.08
N VAL A 41 2.32 -9.43 -5.88
CA VAL A 41 1.39 -8.31 -5.78
C VAL A 41 0.07 -8.79 -5.20
N ARG A 42 -0.34 -8.23 -4.07
CA ARG A 42 -1.63 -8.48 -3.44
C ARG A 42 -2.50 -7.23 -3.53
N ARG A 43 -3.77 -7.40 -3.91
CA ARG A 43 -4.75 -6.31 -3.91
C ARG A 43 -5.59 -6.38 -2.63
N VAL A 44 -5.66 -5.26 -1.92
CA VAL A 44 -6.52 -5.09 -0.74
C VAL A 44 -7.51 -3.97 -1.05
N VAL A 45 -8.78 -4.32 -1.19
CA VAL A 45 -9.87 -3.46 -1.68
C VAL A 45 -9.53 -2.97 -3.08
N ASP A 46 -9.01 -1.76 -3.25
CA ASP A 46 -8.59 -1.19 -4.54
C ASP A 46 -7.12 -0.74 -4.55
N VAL A 47 -6.38 -1.05 -3.47
CA VAL A 47 -4.98 -0.69 -3.31
C VAL A 47 -4.09 -1.90 -3.58
N THR A 48 -3.10 -1.70 -4.42
CA THR A 48 -2.09 -2.69 -4.73
C THR A 48 -0.96 -2.58 -3.73
N ILE A 49 -0.68 -3.66 -3.00
CA ILE A 49 0.40 -3.75 -2.01
C ILE A 49 1.38 -4.85 -2.38
N PRO A 50 2.70 -4.65 -2.20
CA PRO A 50 3.67 -5.71 -2.39
C PRO A 50 3.60 -6.72 -1.24
N ALA A 51 3.79 -7.99 -1.55
CA ALA A 51 3.98 -9.08 -0.60
C ALA A 51 5.31 -9.75 -0.91
N LEU A 52 6.18 -9.88 0.09
CA LEU A 52 7.51 -10.44 -0.05
C LEU A 52 7.54 -11.85 0.52
N THR A 53 7.94 -12.82 -0.30
CA THR A 53 8.14 -14.20 0.14
C THR A 53 9.62 -14.53 0.11
N VAL A 54 10.18 -14.89 1.26
CA VAL A 54 11.57 -15.32 1.38
C VAL A 54 11.60 -16.84 1.32
N THR A 55 12.27 -17.38 0.31
CA THR A 55 12.45 -18.83 0.12
C THR A 55 13.91 -19.18 0.36
N GLU A 56 14.15 -20.13 1.25
CA GLU A 56 15.49 -20.70 1.42
C GLU A 56 15.75 -21.75 0.33
N LYS A 57 16.87 -21.63 -0.34
CA LYS A 57 17.38 -22.73 -1.19
C LYS A 57 18.02 -23.76 -0.28
N ASP A 58 17.55 -24.99 -0.38
CA ASP A 58 18.03 -26.13 0.41
C ASP A 58 19.49 -26.45 0.04
N THR A 59 20.42 -25.77 0.67
CA THR A 59 21.84 -26.05 0.58
C THR A 59 22.19 -27.05 1.69
N LYS A 60 22.28 -28.35 1.32
CA LYS A 60 22.61 -29.45 2.24
C LYS A 60 24.03 -29.39 2.81
N SER A 61 24.85 -28.42 2.42
CA SER A 61 26.20 -28.22 2.92
C SER A 61 26.44 -26.74 3.22
N MET A 62 27.40 -26.46 4.10
CA MET A 62 27.86 -25.09 4.29
C MET A 62 28.25 -24.48 2.94
N PRO A 63 27.72 -23.29 2.59
CA PRO A 63 27.90 -22.73 1.25
C PRO A 63 29.31 -22.21 0.98
N TYR A 64 30.20 -22.23 1.95
CA TYR A 64 31.62 -21.81 1.87
C TYR A 64 32.55 -22.88 2.43
N GLY A 65 33.83 -22.87 1.98
CA GLY A 65 34.85 -23.82 2.40
C GLY A 65 35.32 -23.59 3.83
N PHE A 66 35.75 -24.68 4.50
CA PHE A 66 36.30 -24.58 5.87
C PHE A 66 37.70 -23.96 5.93
N ALA A 67 38.38 -23.84 4.80
CA ALA A 67 39.69 -23.17 4.73
C ALA A 67 39.44 -21.65 4.85
N ASP A 68 40.18 -21.02 5.73
CA ASP A 68 40.17 -19.58 5.98
C ASP A 68 38.84 -19.01 6.56
N THR A 69 37.99 -19.85 7.17
CA THR A 69 36.80 -19.42 7.85
C THR A 69 36.92 -19.57 9.37
N ASN A 70 36.24 -18.67 10.11
CA ASN A 70 36.21 -18.65 11.58
C ASN A 70 34.76 -18.71 12.08
N SER A 71 34.57 -19.14 13.32
CA SER A 71 33.26 -19.18 14.00
C SER A 71 32.51 -17.84 14.01
N SER A 72 33.21 -16.73 13.82
CA SER A 72 32.61 -15.40 13.68
C SER A 72 31.81 -15.25 12.38
N ILE A 73 32.31 -15.81 11.25
CA ILE A 73 31.57 -15.81 9.97
C ILE A 73 30.31 -16.68 10.07
N ASP A 74 30.43 -17.86 10.69
CA ASP A 74 29.31 -18.78 10.86
C ASP A 74 28.19 -18.14 11.70
N ARG A 75 28.59 -17.43 12.76
CA ARG A 75 27.67 -16.68 13.62
C ARG A 75 26.99 -15.56 12.86
N ALA A 76 27.76 -14.74 12.12
CA ALA A 76 27.25 -13.66 11.30
C ALA A 76 26.29 -14.18 10.21
N ALA A 77 26.66 -15.22 9.49
CA ALA A 77 25.83 -15.83 8.45
C ALA A 77 24.49 -16.35 9.02
N LYS A 78 24.53 -17.01 10.19
CA LYS A 78 23.32 -17.49 10.85
C LYS A 78 22.41 -16.34 11.28
N GLN A 79 22.97 -15.30 11.89
CA GLN A 79 22.22 -14.12 12.34
C GLN A 79 21.59 -13.37 11.16
N ILE A 80 22.33 -13.21 10.05
CA ILE A 80 21.80 -12.58 8.82
C ILE A 80 20.65 -13.42 8.25
N LYS A 81 20.80 -14.74 8.22
CA LYS A 81 19.76 -15.67 7.75
C LYS A 81 18.46 -15.55 8.56
N GLU A 82 18.58 -15.41 9.86
CA GLU A 82 17.43 -15.24 10.77
C GLU A 82 16.79 -13.83 10.67
N LEU A 83 17.60 -12.80 10.40
CA LEU A 83 17.16 -11.41 10.34
C LEU A 83 16.52 -11.06 8.99
N LEU A 84 17.02 -11.58 7.88
CA LEU A 84 16.56 -11.20 6.53
C LEU A 84 15.04 -11.34 6.33
N PRO A 85 14.38 -12.43 6.76
CA PRO A 85 12.91 -12.53 6.66
C PRO A 85 12.17 -11.44 7.47
N GLN A 86 12.74 -11.01 8.59
CA GLN A 86 12.15 -9.96 9.43
C GLN A 86 12.26 -8.59 8.76
N ILE A 87 13.41 -8.30 8.12
CA ILE A 87 13.61 -7.07 7.33
C ILE A 87 12.63 -7.04 6.16
N CYS A 88 12.49 -8.14 5.44
CA CYS A 88 11.54 -8.23 4.33
C CYS A 88 10.10 -7.98 4.77
N LYS A 89 9.67 -8.55 5.91
CA LYS A 89 8.35 -8.26 6.49
C LYS A 89 8.18 -6.80 6.90
N ALA A 90 9.21 -6.21 7.50
CA ALA A 90 9.16 -4.79 7.87
C ALA A 90 9.01 -3.90 6.63
N ALA A 91 9.78 -4.17 5.57
CA ALA A 91 9.68 -3.45 4.30
C ALA A 91 8.31 -3.63 3.62
N GLU A 92 7.72 -4.84 3.68
CA GLU A 92 6.36 -5.11 3.20
C GLU A 92 5.33 -4.25 3.94
N TYR A 93 5.41 -4.20 5.28
CA TYR A 93 4.49 -3.40 6.08
C TYR A 93 4.64 -1.90 5.82
N GLU A 94 5.87 -1.40 5.74
CA GLU A 94 6.15 0.01 5.45
C GLU A 94 5.52 0.42 4.11
N ASN A 95 5.80 -0.31 3.04
CA ASN A 95 5.23 -0.04 1.72
C ASN A 95 3.71 -0.17 1.68
N SER A 96 3.16 -1.14 2.41
CA SER A 96 1.71 -1.33 2.52
C SER A 96 1.05 -0.16 3.23
N ILE A 97 1.61 0.31 4.34
CA ILE A 97 1.12 1.46 5.10
C ILE A 97 1.16 2.72 4.22
N PHE A 98 2.28 2.95 3.53
CA PHE A 98 2.41 4.12 2.65
C PHE A 98 1.37 4.12 1.51
N SER A 99 1.18 2.97 0.87
CA SER A 99 0.20 2.82 -0.22
C SER A 99 -1.23 3.01 0.26
N LEU A 100 -1.58 2.45 1.43
CA LEU A 100 -2.90 2.60 2.05
C LEU A 100 -3.15 4.05 2.51
N ALA A 101 -2.16 4.71 3.11
CA ALA A 101 -2.26 6.10 3.54
C ALA A 101 -2.51 7.04 2.35
N LYS A 102 -1.81 6.82 1.23
CA LYS A 102 -2.03 7.59 0.00
C LYS A 102 -3.42 7.38 -0.60
N ALA A 103 -3.92 6.14 -0.57
CA ALA A 103 -5.28 5.83 -1.03
C ALA A 103 -6.34 6.45 -0.11
N LEU A 104 -6.12 6.42 1.21
CA LEU A 104 -6.99 7.04 2.20
C LEU A 104 -7.08 8.57 1.99
N GLU A 105 -5.96 9.24 1.80
CA GLU A 105 -5.91 10.68 1.50
C GLU A 105 -6.73 11.03 0.25
N LYS A 106 -6.57 10.24 -0.83
CA LYS A 106 -7.35 10.42 -2.06
C LYS A 106 -8.85 10.26 -1.83
N THR A 107 -9.24 9.22 -1.09
CA THR A 107 -10.65 8.95 -0.77
C THR A 107 -11.24 10.04 0.10
N GLN A 108 -10.49 10.53 1.09
CA GLN A 108 -10.92 11.64 1.95
C GLN A 108 -11.15 12.93 1.16
N LYS A 109 -10.27 13.26 0.22
CA LYS A 109 -10.46 14.40 -0.68
C LYS A 109 -11.74 14.27 -1.53
N LEU A 110 -11.98 13.06 -2.06
CA LEU A 110 -13.20 12.79 -2.82
C LEU A 110 -14.45 12.91 -1.96
N LEU A 111 -14.43 12.36 -0.76
CA LEU A 111 -15.55 12.45 0.19
C LEU A 111 -15.88 13.90 0.52
N ASN A 112 -14.86 14.70 0.86
CA ASN A 112 -15.03 16.11 1.16
C ASN A 112 -15.60 16.90 -0.04
N ALA A 113 -15.19 16.59 -1.25
CA ALA A 113 -15.74 17.20 -2.46
C ALA A 113 -17.21 16.81 -2.69
N LEU A 114 -17.56 15.56 -2.46
CA LEU A 114 -18.95 15.08 -2.55
C LEU A 114 -19.85 15.79 -1.52
N GLU A 115 -19.44 15.81 -0.27
CA GLU A 115 -20.25 16.38 0.83
C GLU A 115 -20.41 17.91 0.73
N ASN A 116 -19.34 18.62 0.39
CA ASN A 116 -19.33 20.07 0.48
C ASN A 116 -19.65 20.78 -0.85
N VAL A 117 -19.53 20.11 -1.99
CA VAL A 117 -19.74 20.71 -3.30
C VAL A 117 -20.87 20.01 -4.06
N ILE A 118 -20.77 18.73 -4.27
CA ILE A 118 -21.65 17.99 -5.18
C ILE A 118 -23.05 17.83 -4.59
N ILE A 119 -23.17 17.37 -3.36
CA ILE A 119 -24.47 17.17 -2.70
C ILE A 119 -25.25 18.47 -2.58
N PRO A 120 -24.70 19.60 -2.08
CA PRO A 120 -25.45 20.85 -2.00
C PRO A 120 -25.86 21.41 -3.37
N GLN A 121 -25.00 21.22 -4.40
CA GLN A 121 -25.35 21.62 -5.77
C GLN A 121 -26.54 20.83 -6.30
N TYR A 122 -26.58 19.54 -6.10
CA TYR A 122 -27.75 18.72 -6.50
C TYR A 122 -28.99 19.08 -5.71
N GLN A 123 -28.87 19.36 -4.43
CA GLN A 123 -30.01 19.81 -3.62
C GLN A 123 -30.59 21.14 -4.12
N GLN A 124 -29.74 22.09 -4.53
CA GLN A 124 -30.18 23.33 -5.14
C GLN A 124 -30.90 23.09 -6.48
N ASN A 125 -30.35 22.25 -7.33
CA ASN A 125 -30.96 21.90 -8.60
C ASN A 125 -32.30 21.21 -8.44
N ILE A 126 -32.44 20.31 -7.47
CA ILE A 126 -33.73 19.66 -7.16
C ILE A 126 -34.76 20.70 -6.70
N ARG A 127 -34.40 21.65 -5.82
CA ARG A 127 -35.28 22.72 -5.40
C ARG A 127 -35.72 23.60 -6.57
N PHE A 128 -34.79 23.98 -7.42
CA PHE A 128 -35.09 24.78 -8.61
C PHE A 128 -36.06 24.06 -9.55
N ILE A 129 -35.83 22.79 -9.84
CA ILE A 129 -36.71 21.98 -10.70
C ILE A 129 -38.10 21.83 -10.07
N ALA A 130 -38.18 21.58 -8.76
CA ALA A 130 -39.46 21.49 -8.05
C ALA A 130 -40.22 22.78 -8.13
N GLN A 131 -39.60 23.94 -7.95
CA GLN A 131 -40.25 25.25 -8.08
C GLN A 131 -40.71 25.52 -9.51
N ALA A 132 -39.90 25.17 -10.52
CA ALA A 132 -40.26 25.34 -11.92
C ALA A 132 -41.47 24.48 -12.31
N LEU A 133 -41.53 23.24 -11.80
CA LEU A 133 -42.70 22.36 -12.01
C LEU A 133 -43.97 22.91 -11.33
N GLU A 134 -43.84 23.35 -10.10
CA GLU A 134 -44.97 23.94 -9.37
C GLU A 134 -45.53 25.19 -10.08
N GLU A 135 -44.64 26.05 -10.61
CA GLU A 135 -45.08 27.23 -11.36
C GLU A 135 -45.76 26.84 -12.67
N LYS A 136 -45.24 25.84 -13.36
CA LYS A 136 -45.84 25.30 -14.60
C LYS A 136 -47.23 24.70 -14.33
N GLU A 137 -47.40 23.96 -13.23
CA GLU A 137 -48.69 23.42 -12.84
C GLU A 137 -49.70 24.56 -12.53
N ARG A 138 -49.27 25.65 -11.84
CA ARG A 138 -50.08 26.82 -11.61
C ARG A 138 -50.51 27.51 -12.90
N GLU A 139 -49.60 27.68 -13.85
CA GLU A 139 -49.90 28.23 -15.16
C GLU A 139 -50.91 27.39 -15.92
N ASP A 140 -50.72 26.07 -15.94
CA ASP A 140 -51.61 25.16 -16.66
C ASP A 140 -53.01 25.13 -16.03
N PHE A 141 -53.08 25.18 -14.69
CA PHE A 141 -54.36 25.33 -13.98
C PHE A 141 -55.06 26.65 -14.30
N ALA A 142 -54.31 27.75 -14.39
CA ALA A 142 -54.88 29.05 -14.79
C ALA A 142 -55.38 29.05 -16.23
N LYS A 143 -54.67 28.39 -17.16
CA LYS A 143 -55.10 28.21 -18.55
C LYS A 143 -56.38 27.39 -18.64
N LEU A 144 -56.48 26.27 -17.92
CA LEU A 144 -57.69 25.44 -17.85
C LEU A 144 -58.89 26.22 -17.30
N LYS A 145 -58.68 27.01 -16.26
CA LYS A 145 -59.75 27.86 -15.68
C LYS A 145 -60.25 28.89 -16.67
N LYS A 146 -59.38 29.54 -17.45
CA LYS A 146 -59.76 30.48 -18.51
C LYS A 146 -60.51 29.79 -19.65
N VAL A 147 -60.12 28.62 -20.11
CA VAL A 147 -60.82 27.84 -21.14
C VAL A 147 -62.23 27.47 -20.64
N LYS A 148 -62.34 26.98 -19.40
CA LYS A 148 -63.65 26.64 -18.82
C LYS A 148 -64.59 27.85 -18.78
N ALA A 149 -64.10 28.98 -18.28
CA ALA A 149 -64.92 30.22 -18.20
C ALA A 149 -65.39 30.70 -19.59
N LYS A 150 -64.57 30.51 -20.65
CA LYS A 150 -64.93 30.84 -22.02
C LYS A 150 -65.99 29.88 -22.60
N MET A 151 -65.89 28.60 -22.27
CA MET A 151 -66.92 27.60 -22.68
C MET A 151 -68.27 27.87 -21.99
N ASP A 152 -68.28 28.25 -20.73
CA ASP A 152 -69.49 28.54 -19.99
C ASP A 152 -70.17 29.88 -20.43
N SER A 153 -69.35 30.81 -20.99
CA SER A 153 -69.90 32.07 -21.57
C SER A 153 -70.41 31.94 -23.01
N THR A 154 -70.18 30.81 -23.67
CA THR A 154 -70.64 30.54 -25.07
C THR A 154 -71.93 29.71 -25.11
N LYS A 155 -72.42 29.29 -23.97
CA LYS A 155 -73.73 28.64 -23.78
C LYS A 155 -74.77 29.64 -23.37
#